data_7def346a20deaba95e084701a7d58ee4
#
_entry.id   7def346a20deaba95e084701a7d58ee4
#
_cell.length_a   1.000
_cell.length_b   1.000
_cell.length_c   1.000
_cell.angle_alpha   90.00
_cell.angle_beta   90.00
_cell.angle_gamma   90.00
#
_symmetry.space_group_name_H-M   'P 1'
#
loop_
_entity.id
_entity.type
_entity.pdbx_description
1 polymer ?
#
loop_
_entity_poly.entity_id
_entity_poly.type
_entity_poly.pdbx_seq_one_letter_code
_entity_poly.pdbx_strand_id
1 'polypeptide(L)'
;MKISRIMAAALAAWAFCSSAHAAGECDKYTTSYDRTYCLAKLFIESDKELNEVYKALGKQINADIREDLKIIQREWMKYRDSVCQPESGTINVDCNYRVNRERTEYLRDRLRECKAGTCRPDMIAQQSW
;
A
#
# COMPACT_ATOMS: atom_id res chain seq x y z
N MET A 1 -11.63 -56.32 -22.68
CA MET A 1 -10.57 -55.36 -22.26
C MET A 1 -11.23 -54.13 -21.68
N LYS A 2 -11.17 -53.96 -20.34
CA LYS A 2 -11.75 -52.81 -19.64
C LYS A 2 -10.65 -51.77 -19.42
N ILE A 3 -10.77 -50.61 -20.06
CA ILE A 3 -9.83 -49.48 -19.87
C ILE A 3 -10.36 -48.65 -18.70
N SER A 4 -9.69 -48.80 -17.55
CA SER A 4 -9.96 -47.96 -16.35
C SER A 4 -9.41 -46.54 -16.60
N ARG A 5 -10.31 -45.56 -16.64
CA ARG A 5 -9.95 -44.14 -16.62
C ARG A 5 -9.70 -43.69 -15.19
N ILE A 6 -8.45 -43.47 -14.86
CA ILE A 6 -8.06 -42.85 -13.58
C ILE A 6 -8.24 -41.34 -13.78
N MET A 7 -9.27 -40.77 -13.11
CA MET A 7 -9.41 -39.32 -12.97
C MET A 7 -8.44 -38.85 -11.89
N ALA A 8 -7.42 -38.11 -12.31
CA ALA A 8 -6.57 -37.34 -11.41
C ALA A 8 -7.30 -36.05 -11.01
N ALA A 9 -7.79 -36.00 -9.79
CA ALA A 9 -8.33 -34.78 -9.21
C ALA A 9 -7.16 -33.87 -8.81
N ALA A 10 -6.95 -32.78 -9.56
CA ALA A 10 -6.04 -31.72 -9.20
C ALA A 10 -6.67 -30.86 -8.09
N LEU A 11 -6.20 -31.04 -6.86
CA LEU A 11 -6.52 -30.16 -5.73
C LEU A 11 -5.76 -28.83 -5.93
N ALA A 12 -6.47 -27.83 -6.42
CA ALA A 12 -5.96 -26.46 -6.42
C ALA A 12 -5.93 -25.94 -4.96
N ALA A 13 -4.74 -25.93 -4.37
CA ALA A 13 -4.51 -25.27 -3.09
C ALA A 13 -4.63 -23.75 -3.28
N TRP A 14 -5.75 -23.18 -2.88
CA TRP A 14 -5.91 -21.73 -2.79
C TRP A 14 -5.11 -21.25 -1.58
N ALA A 15 -3.93 -20.70 -1.84
CA ALA A 15 -3.19 -19.96 -0.83
C ALA A 15 -3.97 -18.68 -0.50
N PHE A 16 -4.75 -18.72 0.58
CA PHE A 16 -5.28 -17.51 1.20
C PHE A 16 -4.07 -16.72 1.73
N CYS A 17 -3.65 -15.69 0.99
CA CYS A 17 -2.83 -14.63 1.54
C CYS A 17 -3.66 -13.91 2.59
N SER A 18 -3.55 -14.36 3.83
CA SER A 18 -4.06 -13.62 4.98
C SER A 18 -3.29 -12.31 5.02
N SER A 19 -3.94 -11.22 4.62
CA SER A 19 -3.45 -9.88 4.91
C SER A 19 -3.45 -9.72 6.42
N ALA A 20 -2.32 -10.04 7.06
CA ALA A 20 -2.11 -9.76 8.46
C ALA A 20 -2.27 -8.25 8.64
N HIS A 21 -3.34 -7.85 9.29
CA HIS A 21 -3.55 -6.45 9.66
C HIS A 21 -2.45 -6.11 10.66
N ALA A 22 -1.59 -5.17 10.31
CA ALA A 22 -0.46 -4.82 11.17
C ALA A 22 -0.88 -4.21 12.52
N ALA A 23 -2.11 -3.69 12.63
CA ALA A 23 -2.73 -3.40 13.91
C ALA A 23 -2.70 -4.64 14.84
N GLY A 24 -3.01 -5.85 14.31
CA GLY A 24 -2.92 -7.11 15.04
C GLY A 24 -1.50 -7.49 15.47
N GLU A 25 -0.48 -7.08 14.73
CA GLU A 25 0.91 -7.34 15.11
C GLU A 25 1.32 -6.62 16.40
N CYS A 26 0.81 -5.40 16.61
CA CYS A 26 1.08 -4.62 17.81
C CYS A 26 0.14 -4.92 18.98
N ASP A 27 -0.93 -5.67 18.78
CA ASP A 27 -1.93 -6.00 19.81
C ASP A 27 -1.38 -6.91 20.92
N LYS A 28 -0.29 -7.63 20.69
CA LYS A 28 0.42 -8.42 21.69
C LYS A 28 1.04 -7.58 22.82
N TYR A 29 1.23 -6.31 22.61
CA TYR A 29 1.81 -5.41 23.61
C TYR A 29 0.73 -4.87 24.55
N THR A 30 0.94 -5.00 25.85
CA THR A 30 -0.02 -4.65 26.88
C THR A 30 0.11 -3.22 27.38
N THR A 31 1.29 -2.59 27.23
CA THR A 31 1.51 -1.20 27.62
C THR A 31 1.25 -0.25 26.45
N SER A 32 0.72 0.93 26.74
CA SER A 32 0.52 1.98 25.73
C SER A 32 1.85 2.38 25.06
N TYR A 33 2.93 2.41 25.86
CA TYR A 33 4.26 2.75 25.36
C TYR A 33 4.73 1.74 24.28
N ASP A 34 4.74 0.45 24.62
CA ASP A 34 5.22 -0.59 23.70
C ASP A 34 4.37 -0.70 22.44
N ARG A 35 3.03 -0.54 22.59
CA ARG A 35 2.10 -0.53 21.47
C ARG A 35 2.35 0.66 20.55
N THR A 36 2.50 1.86 21.11
CA THR A 36 2.80 3.07 20.32
C THR A 36 4.15 2.96 19.63
N TYR A 37 5.16 2.43 20.31
CA TYR A 37 6.48 2.20 19.71
C TYR A 37 6.42 1.21 18.55
N CYS A 38 5.69 0.11 18.70
CA CYS A 38 5.46 -0.86 17.63
C CYS A 38 4.78 -0.20 16.40
N LEU A 39 3.70 0.54 16.62
CA LEU A 39 2.97 1.23 15.56
C LEU A 39 3.81 2.32 14.88
N ALA A 40 4.65 3.03 15.63
CA ALA A 40 5.56 4.02 15.08
C ALA A 40 6.60 3.38 14.14
N LYS A 41 7.13 2.21 14.50
CA LYS A 41 8.03 1.45 13.60
C LYS A 41 7.33 1.06 12.31
N LEU A 42 6.12 0.52 12.38
CA LEU A 42 5.33 0.15 11.20
C LEU A 42 5.01 1.36 10.32
N PHE A 43 4.72 2.51 10.93
CA PHE A 43 4.52 3.75 10.19
C PHE A 43 5.79 4.16 9.44
N ILE A 44 6.95 4.14 10.08
CA ILE A 44 8.23 4.50 9.44
C ILE A 44 8.54 3.55 8.27
N GLU A 45 8.33 2.25 8.45
CA GLU A 45 8.52 1.24 7.40
C GLU A 45 7.56 1.45 6.23
N SER A 46 6.29 1.74 6.50
CA SER A 46 5.29 2.02 5.47
C SER A 46 5.59 3.31 4.70
N ASP A 47 6.13 4.32 5.36
CA ASP A 47 6.54 5.57 4.70
C ASP A 47 7.73 5.33 3.75
N LYS A 48 8.69 4.53 4.17
CA LYS A 48 9.81 4.11 3.32
C LYS A 48 9.31 3.34 2.09
N GLU A 49 8.44 2.35 2.29
CA GLU A 49 7.87 1.53 1.21
C GLU A 49 7.09 2.39 0.20
N LEU A 50 6.26 3.31 0.69
CA LEU A 50 5.53 4.27 -0.13
C LEU A 50 6.48 5.07 -1.03
N ASN A 51 7.55 5.59 -0.45
CA ASN A 51 8.55 6.38 -1.19
C ASN A 51 9.29 5.53 -2.24
N GLU A 52 9.58 4.26 -1.95
CA GLU A 52 10.22 3.34 -2.90
C GLU A 52 9.29 3.06 -4.10
N VAL A 53 8.01 2.78 -3.86
CA VAL A 53 7.01 2.53 -4.92
C VAL A 53 6.77 3.80 -5.75
N TYR A 54 6.65 4.96 -5.11
CA TYR A 54 6.53 6.26 -5.79
C TYR A 54 7.70 6.51 -6.74
N LYS A 55 8.93 6.32 -6.27
CA LYS A 55 10.14 6.49 -7.10
C LYS A 55 10.19 5.48 -8.25
N ALA A 56 9.81 4.23 -7.99
CA ALA A 56 9.78 3.19 -9.01
C ALA A 56 8.75 3.50 -10.11
N LEU A 57 7.55 3.97 -9.74
CA LEU A 57 6.54 4.42 -10.70
C LEU A 57 7.04 5.60 -11.52
N GLY A 58 7.66 6.59 -10.88
CA GLY A 58 8.24 7.77 -11.55
C GLY A 58 9.27 7.43 -12.64
N LYS A 59 9.95 6.28 -12.53
CA LYS A 59 10.88 5.78 -13.56
C LYS A 59 10.20 5.13 -14.77
N GLN A 60 8.92 4.75 -14.66
CA GLN A 60 8.16 4.06 -15.71
C GLN A 60 7.34 5.04 -16.58
N ILE A 61 7.27 6.30 -16.21
CA ILE A 61 6.40 7.31 -16.82
C ILE A 61 7.23 8.46 -17.39
N ASN A 62 6.66 9.17 -18.37
CA ASN A 62 7.29 10.36 -18.96
C ASN A 62 7.30 11.57 -18.00
N ALA A 63 7.93 12.66 -18.43
CA ALA A 63 8.11 13.84 -17.59
C ALA A 63 6.79 14.51 -17.20
N ASP A 64 5.84 14.61 -18.10
CA ASP A 64 4.55 15.29 -17.86
C ASP A 64 3.72 14.51 -16.83
N ILE A 65 3.57 13.20 -17.03
CA ILE A 65 2.86 12.33 -16.07
C ILE A 65 3.58 12.28 -14.70
N ARG A 66 4.90 12.44 -14.70
CA ARG A 66 5.67 12.49 -13.45
C ARG A 66 5.40 13.78 -12.67
N GLU A 67 5.20 14.90 -13.35
CA GLU A 67 4.80 16.14 -12.68
C GLU A 67 3.37 16.03 -12.13
N ASP A 68 2.44 15.43 -12.87
CA ASP A 68 1.09 15.12 -12.37
C ASP A 68 1.13 14.21 -11.14
N LEU A 69 1.94 13.15 -11.18
CA LEU A 69 2.14 12.25 -10.03
C LEU A 69 2.67 13.00 -8.80
N LYS A 70 3.57 13.94 -9.01
CA LYS A 70 4.15 14.74 -7.93
C LYS A 70 3.11 15.69 -7.32
N ILE A 71 2.29 16.33 -8.15
CA ILE A 71 1.20 17.19 -7.69
C ILE A 71 0.20 16.40 -6.86
N ILE A 72 -0.30 15.29 -7.40
CA ILE A 72 -1.31 14.46 -6.74
C ILE A 72 -0.76 13.81 -5.46
N GLN A 73 0.52 13.46 -5.41
CA GLN A 73 1.15 12.94 -4.20
C GLN A 73 1.21 13.98 -3.08
N ARG A 74 1.47 15.24 -3.41
CA ARG A 74 1.43 16.34 -2.44
C ARG A 74 0.02 16.58 -1.89
N GLU A 75 -1.00 16.53 -2.74
CA GLU A 75 -2.39 16.63 -2.29
C GLU A 75 -2.78 15.45 -1.40
N TRP A 76 -2.33 14.24 -1.74
CA TRP A 76 -2.53 13.08 -0.88
C TRP A 76 -1.84 13.24 0.49
N MET A 77 -0.64 13.80 0.56
CA MET A 77 0.03 14.07 1.84
C MET A 77 -0.79 15.04 2.70
N LYS A 78 -1.36 16.08 2.12
CA LYS A 78 -2.26 17.00 2.83
C LYS A 78 -3.51 16.28 3.35
N TYR A 79 -4.10 15.39 2.55
CA TYR A 79 -5.21 14.56 2.96
C TYR A 79 -4.82 13.68 4.16
N ARG A 80 -3.72 12.91 4.05
CA ARG A 80 -3.23 12.09 5.16
C ARG A 80 -3.07 12.90 6.44
N ASP A 81 -2.41 14.05 6.35
CA ASP A 81 -2.16 14.90 7.51
C ASP A 81 -3.47 15.43 8.10
N SER A 82 -4.46 15.78 7.26
CA SER A 82 -5.76 16.26 7.73
C SER A 82 -6.57 15.19 8.47
N VAL A 83 -6.48 13.92 8.05
CA VAL A 83 -7.27 12.83 8.67
C VAL A 83 -6.54 12.17 9.84
N CYS A 84 -5.21 12.17 9.84
CA CYS A 84 -4.41 11.50 10.85
C CYS A 84 -3.78 12.44 11.89
N GLN A 85 -3.79 13.75 11.66
CA GLN A 85 -3.21 14.75 12.54
C GLN A 85 -4.16 15.95 12.68
N PRO A 86 -5.41 15.74 13.12
CA PRO A 86 -6.42 16.79 13.18
C PRO A 86 -6.09 17.89 14.20
N GLU A 87 -5.23 17.58 15.17
CA GLU A 87 -4.80 18.50 16.23
C GLU A 87 -3.30 18.78 16.13
N SER A 88 -2.94 20.05 16.30
CA SER A 88 -1.53 20.46 16.29
C SER A 88 -0.74 19.78 17.41
N GLY A 89 0.43 19.28 17.06
CA GLY A 89 1.34 18.64 18.00
C GLY A 89 1.05 17.16 18.34
N THR A 90 0.01 16.57 17.73
CA THR A 90 -0.31 15.15 17.88
C THR A 90 -0.12 14.40 16.58
N ILE A 91 0.29 13.13 16.66
CA ILE A 91 0.37 12.23 15.52
C ILE A 91 -0.33 10.91 15.84
N ASN A 92 -1.27 10.52 15.01
CA ASN A 92 -1.88 9.19 15.08
C ASN A 92 -1.08 8.22 14.21
N VAL A 93 -0.18 7.47 14.81
CA VAL A 93 0.74 6.56 14.10
C VAL A 93 0.04 5.40 13.42
N ASP A 94 -1.04 4.87 14.03
CA ASP A 94 -1.85 3.81 13.40
C ASP A 94 -2.58 4.32 12.16
N CYS A 95 -3.21 5.48 12.26
CA CYS A 95 -3.85 6.13 11.12
C CYS A 95 -2.87 6.37 9.97
N ASN A 96 -1.72 6.99 10.26
CA ASN A 96 -0.68 7.25 9.26
C ASN A 96 -0.18 5.95 8.61
N TYR A 97 0.03 4.90 9.39
CA TYR A 97 0.40 3.58 8.87
C TYR A 97 -0.64 3.05 7.88
N ARG A 98 -1.92 3.03 8.24
CA ARG A 98 -3.00 2.52 7.38
C ARG A 98 -3.13 3.32 6.09
N VAL A 99 -3.16 4.65 6.19
CA VAL A 99 -3.30 5.55 5.02
C VAL A 99 -2.08 5.44 4.10
N ASN A 100 -0.86 5.31 4.64
CA ASN A 100 0.33 5.02 3.84
C ASN A 100 0.21 3.69 3.09
N ARG A 101 -0.28 2.64 3.76
CA ARG A 101 -0.48 1.31 3.15
C ARG A 101 -1.45 1.36 1.98
N GLU A 102 -2.60 2.00 2.15
CA GLU A 102 -3.60 2.16 1.09
C GLU A 102 -3.02 2.89 -0.12
N ARG A 103 -2.30 3.98 0.11
CA ARG A 103 -1.63 4.71 -0.98
C ARG A 103 -0.54 3.89 -1.66
N THR A 104 0.23 3.15 -0.88
CA THR A 104 1.29 2.27 -1.41
C THR A 104 0.70 1.21 -2.35
N GLU A 105 -0.39 0.55 -1.97
CA GLU A 105 -1.06 -0.44 -2.82
C GLU A 105 -1.60 0.20 -4.10
N TYR A 106 -2.22 1.37 -4.01
CA TYR A 106 -2.68 2.10 -5.19
C TYR A 106 -1.54 2.38 -6.19
N LEU A 107 -0.43 2.95 -5.70
CA LEU A 107 0.73 3.23 -6.55
C LEU A 107 1.40 1.96 -7.08
N ARG A 108 1.37 0.88 -6.31
CA ARG A 108 1.91 -0.43 -6.71
C ARG A 108 1.10 -1.02 -7.87
N ASP A 109 -0.22 -0.87 -7.86
CA ASP A 109 -1.08 -1.27 -8.99
C ASP A 109 -0.72 -0.48 -10.25
N ARG A 110 -0.59 0.82 -10.15
CA ARG A 110 -0.15 1.67 -11.28
C ARG A 110 1.23 1.28 -11.79
N LEU A 111 2.15 0.96 -10.88
CA LEU A 111 3.48 0.47 -11.24
C LEU A 111 3.42 -0.87 -11.99
N ARG A 112 2.59 -1.81 -11.54
CA ARG A 112 2.39 -3.11 -12.22
C ARG A 112 1.85 -2.93 -13.63
N GLU A 113 0.85 -2.06 -13.81
CA GLU A 113 0.28 -1.72 -15.11
C GLU A 113 1.35 -1.14 -16.05
N CYS A 114 2.13 -0.17 -15.57
CA CYS A 114 3.19 0.43 -16.39
C CYS A 114 4.27 -0.59 -16.79
N LYS A 115 4.69 -1.46 -15.88
CA LYS A 115 5.65 -2.54 -16.18
C LYS A 115 5.10 -3.56 -17.18
N ALA A 116 3.79 -3.77 -17.20
CA ALA A 116 3.10 -4.64 -18.16
C ALA A 116 2.85 -3.98 -19.53
N GLY A 117 3.23 -2.70 -19.71
CA GLY A 117 2.98 -1.95 -20.96
C GLY A 117 1.57 -1.39 -21.08
N THR A 118 0.77 -1.42 -20.02
CA THR A 118 -0.62 -0.93 -19.97
C THR A 118 -0.76 0.23 -18.99
N CYS A 119 0.21 1.13 -19.00
CA CYS A 119 0.24 2.30 -18.12
C CYS A 119 -1.02 3.16 -18.29
N ARG A 120 -1.59 3.64 -17.19
CA ARG A 120 -2.81 4.45 -17.16
C ARG A 120 -2.54 5.83 -16.56
N PRO A 121 -2.13 6.80 -17.40
CA PRO A 121 -1.84 8.17 -16.96
C PRO A 121 -3.02 8.85 -16.26
N ASP A 122 -4.24 8.61 -16.74
CA ASP A 122 -5.49 9.09 -16.18
C ASP A 122 -5.65 8.68 -14.70
N MET A 123 -5.32 7.43 -14.38
CA MET A 123 -5.39 6.91 -13.03
C MET A 123 -4.24 7.40 -12.15
N ILE A 124 -3.07 7.63 -12.72
CA ILE A 124 -1.90 8.16 -11.99
C ILE A 124 -2.17 9.57 -11.50
N ALA A 125 -2.81 10.42 -12.34
CA ALA A 125 -3.16 11.80 -12.03
C ALA A 125 -4.49 11.95 -11.25
N GLN A 126 -5.19 10.84 -10.99
CA GLN A 126 -6.48 10.86 -10.33
C GLN A 126 -6.36 10.97 -8.81
N GLN A 127 -7.20 11.80 -8.22
CA GLN A 127 -7.44 11.78 -6.78
C GLN A 127 -8.25 10.53 -6.40
N SER A 128 -7.69 9.65 -5.57
CA SER A 128 -8.24 8.33 -5.24
C SER A 128 -8.33 8.08 -3.72
N TRP A 129 -8.65 9.10 -2.93
CA TRP A 129 -8.82 9.02 -1.47
C TRP A 129 -10.02 9.83 -0.98
#